data_14f578c0e06fae82eaaf56c6323e9007
#
_entry.id   14f578c0e06fae82eaaf56c6323e9007
#
_cell.length_a   1.000
_cell.length_b   1.000
_cell.length_c   1.000
_cell.angle_alpha   90.00
_cell.angle_beta   90.00
_cell.angle_gamma   90.00
#
_symmetry.space_group_name_H-M   'P 1'
#
loop_
_entity.id
_entity.type
_entity.pdbx_description
1 polymer ?
#
loop_
_entity_poly.entity_id
_entity_poly.type
_entity_poly.pdbx_seq_one_letter_code
_entity_poly.pdbx_strand_id
1 'polypeptide(L)'
;MGRKVVVIGTQWGDEGKGKIVDWLSERADAVVRFQGGHNAGHTLVVDGKTYKLSLLPSGIVREKLSVIGSGVVVDPWALLNEIEKISEQGISISPNKLVLADNASLILDIHQKIDLAREKKRGKNKIGTTGRGIGPAYEDKVARLSLIHI
;
A
#
# COMPACT_ATOMS: atom_id res chain seq x y z
N MET A 1 7.55 15.56 23.85
CA MET A 1 7.84 15.51 22.39
C MET A 1 7.54 14.12 21.89
N GLY A 2 6.64 13.97 20.88
CA GLY A 2 6.34 12.67 20.26
C GLY A 2 7.56 12.14 19.50
N ARG A 3 7.84 10.84 19.63
CA ARG A 3 8.88 10.17 18.85
C ARG A 3 8.35 9.87 17.46
N LYS A 4 9.10 10.25 16.42
CA LYS A 4 8.82 9.87 15.01
C LYS A 4 9.88 8.86 14.59
N VAL A 5 9.43 7.70 14.04
CA VAL A 5 10.30 6.64 13.55
C VAL A 5 9.96 6.39 12.08
N VAL A 6 10.98 6.35 11.22
CA VAL A 6 10.82 6.01 9.81
C VAL A 6 11.54 4.67 9.57
N VAL A 7 10.82 3.71 9.01
CA VAL A 7 11.36 2.40 8.64
C VAL A 7 11.48 2.35 7.12
N ILE A 8 12.70 2.23 6.63
CA ILE A 8 13.01 2.08 5.21
C ILE A 8 13.73 0.77 4.96
N GLY A 9 13.47 0.14 3.82
CA GLY A 9 14.24 -1.00 3.34
C GLY A 9 15.36 -0.53 2.43
N THR A 10 16.54 -1.11 2.59
CA THR A 10 17.72 -0.83 1.76
C THR A 10 18.10 -1.98 0.83
N GLN A 11 17.29 -3.03 0.81
CA GLN A 11 17.39 -4.19 -0.06
C GLN A 11 16.11 -4.43 -0.86
N TRP A 12 16.08 -5.47 -1.69
CA TRP A 12 15.01 -5.72 -2.67
C TRP A 12 13.69 -6.29 -2.11
N GLY A 13 13.35 -6.05 -0.86
CA GLY A 13 12.02 -6.31 -0.32
C GLY A 13 11.91 -7.47 0.68
N ASP A 14 12.86 -8.40 0.70
CA ASP A 14 12.80 -9.59 1.56
C ASP A 14 13.53 -9.43 2.91
N GLU A 15 13.82 -8.20 3.29
CA GLU A 15 14.55 -7.88 4.54
C GLU A 15 13.71 -8.02 5.82
N GLY A 16 12.45 -8.41 5.71
CA GLY A 16 11.58 -8.59 6.89
C GLY A 16 11.04 -7.29 7.50
N LYS A 17 11.08 -6.19 6.76
CA LYS A 17 10.60 -4.86 7.17
C LYS A 17 9.19 -4.89 7.79
N GLY A 18 8.30 -5.71 7.26
CA GLY A 18 6.94 -5.84 7.78
C GLY A 18 6.88 -6.24 9.25
N LYS A 19 7.75 -7.15 9.70
CA LYS A 19 7.84 -7.58 11.11
C LYS A 19 8.30 -6.46 12.04
N ILE A 20 9.27 -5.67 11.59
CA ILE A 20 9.78 -4.52 12.36
C ILE A 20 8.72 -3.44 12.48
N VAL A 21 8.01 -3.15 11.39
CA VAL A 21 6.90 -2.19 11.40
C VAL A 21 5.78 -2.65 12.31
N ASP A 22 5.42 -3.94 12.27
CA ASP A 22 4.39 -4.49 13.14
C ASP A 22 4.79 -4.37 14.63
N TRP A 23 6.01 -4.78 14.98
CA TRP A 23 6.50 -4.64 16.34
C TRP A 23 6.51 -3.19 16.83
N LEU A 24 6.92 -2.24 15.99
CA LEU A 24 6.89 -0.82 16.32
C LEU A 24 5.46 -0.29 16.45
N SER A 25 4.51 -0.82 15.65
CA SER A 25 3.12 -0.37 15.64
C SER A 25 2.40 -0.63 16.97
N GLU A 26 2.85 -1.61 17.76
CA GLU A 26 2.30 -1.85 19.10
C GLU A 26 2.39 -0.62 20.02
N ARG A 27 3.45 0.14 19.89
CA ARG A 27 3.77 1.31 20.72
C ARG A 27 3.51 2.65 20.02
N ALA A 28 3.01 2.61 18.79
CA ALA A 28 2.73 3.81 18.02
C ALA A 28 1.30 4.30 18.27
N ASP A 29 1.13 5.62 18.24
CA ASP A 29 -0.19 6.26 18.23
C ASP A 29 -0.78 6.25 16.82
N ALA A 30 0.08 6.33 15.80
CA ALA A 30 -0.30 6.30 14.40
C ALA A 30 0.72 5.55 13.55
N VAL A 31 0.24 4.87 12.50
CA VAL A 31 1.07 4.17 11.51
C VAL A 31 0.80 4.75 10.14
N VAL A 32 1.85 5.26 9.48
CA VAL A 32 1.75 5.90 8.17
C VAL A 32 2.44 5.04 7.13
N ARG A 33 1.69 4.61 6.11
CA ARG A 33 2.26 4.08 4.88
C ARG A 33 2.51 5.26 3.94
N PHE A 34 3.76 5.59 3.75
CA PHE A 34 4.12 6.80 3.02
C PHE A 34 4.45 6.56 1.53
N GLN A 35 4.67 5.31 1.11
CA GLN A 35 5.09 4.99 -0.26
C GLN A 35 4.68 3.56 -0.66
N GLY A 36 4.76 3.25 -1.96
CA GLY A 36 4.45 1.94 -2.53
C GLY A 36 3.01 1.86 -3.02
N GLY A 37 2.54 0.66 -3.24
CA GLY A 37 1.18 0.33 -3.67
C GLY A 37 0.79 -1.05 -3.16
N HIS A 38 -0.19 -1.69 -3.78
CA HIS A 38 -0.64 -3.03 -3.41
C HIS A 38 0.15 -4.17 -4.08
N ASN A 39 1.34 -3.87 -4.64
CA ASN A 39 2.20 -4.84 -5.31
C ASN A 39 2.85 -5.87 -4.36
N ALA A 40 3.02 -5.52 -3.09
CA ALA A 40 3.57 -6.40 -2.08
C ALA A 40 2.62 -6.49 -0.89
N GLY A 41 2.34 -7.71 -0.44
CA GLY A 41 1.59 -7.97 0.78
C GLY A 41 2.50 -8.33 1.94
N HIS A 42 2.04 -8.10 3.14
CA HIS A 42 2.67 -8.60 4.35
C HIS A 42 1.62 -9.29 5.24
N THR A 43 2.08 -10.30 5.93
CA THR A 43 1.23 -11.09 6.82
C THR A 43 1.56 -10.74 8.27
N LEU A 44 0.53 -10.43 9.04
CA LEU A 44 0.61 -10.16 10.46
C LEU A 44 -0.11 -11.26 11.23
N VAL A 45 0.39 -11.58 12.41
CA VAL A 45 -0.30 -12.45 13.35
C VAL A 45 -0.53 -11.66 14.63
N VAL A 46 -1.80 -11.39 14.93
CA VAL A 46 -2.22 -10.65 16.12
C VAL A 46 -3.26 -11.48 16.85
N ASP A 47 -3.03 -11.76 18.12
CA ASP A 47 -3.91 -12.57 18.98
C ASP A 47 -4.32 -13.92 18.35
N GLY A 48 -3.35 -14.58 17.69
CA GLY A 48 -3.55 -15.87 17.03
C GLY A 48 -4.30 -15.81 15.70
N LYS A 49 -4.75 -14.65 15.26
CA LYS A 49 -5.39 -14.43 13.96
C LYS A 49 -4.38 -13.93 12.92
N THR A 50 -4.51 -14.40 11.70
CA THR A 50 -3.65 -14.01 10.60
C THR A 50 -4.31 -12.99 9.70
N TYR A 51 -3.68 -11.86 9.52
CA TYR A 51 -4.12 -10.77 8.65
C TYR A 51 -3.16 -10.60 7.47
N LYS A 52 -3.70 -10.50 6.27
CA LYS A 52 -2.92 -10.26 5.04
C LYS A 52 -3.22 -8.85 4.54
N LEU A 53 -2.25 -7.95 4.66
CA LEU A 53 -2.38 -6.55 4.26
C LEU A 53 -1.55 -6.26 3.02
N SER A 54 -2.03 -5.37 2.18
CA SER A 54 -1.35 -4.88 0.98
C SER A 54 -1.26 -3.35 0.94
N LEU A 55 -2.39 -2.65 1.03
CA LEU A 55 -2.47 -1.19 1.08
C LEU A 55 -2.65 -0.66 2.49
N LEU A 56 -3.44 -1.35 3.31
CA LEU A 56 -3.70 -0.92 4.67
C LEU A 56 -2.42 -0.93 5.52
N PRO A 57 -2.17 0.15 6.28
CA PRO A 57 -1.08 0.15 7.25
C PRO A 57 -1.30 -0.88 8.36
N SER A 58 -0.22 -1.47 8.88
CA SER A 58 -0.30 -2.52 9.92
C SER A 58 -1.01 -2.06 11.20
N GLY A 59 -1.00 -0.77 11.49
CA GLY A 59 -1.69 -0.21 12.65
C GLY A 59 -3.20 -0.46 12.68
N ILE A 60 -3.83 -0.67 11.52
CA ILE A 60 -5.28 -0.88 11.42
C ILE A 60 -5.74 -2.12 12.22
N VAL A 61 -4.95 -3.18 12.21
CA VAL A 61 -5.24 -4.43 12.91
C VAL A 61 -5.17 -4.26 14.43
N ARG A 62 -4.41 -3.27 14.88
CA ARG A 62 -4.25 -2.90 16.30
C ARG A 62 -5.11 -1.70 16.70
N GLU A 63 -6.09 -1.35 15.87
CA GLU A 63 -7.00 -0.22 16.07
C GLU A 63 -6.30 1.15 16.24
N LYS A 64 -5.07 1.28 15.72
CA LYS A 64 -4.32 2.53 15.70
C LYS A 64 -4.73 3.39 14.52
N LEU A 65 -4.56 4.71 14.66
CA LEU A 65 -4.70 5.61 13.52
C LEU A 65 -3.78 5.16 12.39
N SER A 66 -4.35 4.87 11.25
CA SER A 66 -3.66 4.35 10.07
C SER A 66 -3.81 5.32 8.92
N VAL A 67 -2.69 5.75 8.33
CA VAL A 67 -2.68 6.77 7.28
C VAL A 67 -2.05 6.20 6.02
N ILE A 68 -2.75 6.33 4.91
CA ILE A 68 -2.21 6.12 3.56
C ILE A 68 -1.78 7.49 3.03
N GLY A 69 -0.48 7.72 2.96
CA GLY A 69 0.08 9.00 2.60
C GLY A 69 0.12 9.26 1.10
N SER A 70 0.40 10.50 0.73
CA SER A 70 0.44 10.98 -0.66
C SER A 70 1.49 10.29 -1.55
N GLY A 71 2.51 9.68 -0.96
CA GLY A 71 3.52 8.89 -1.70
C GLY A 71 3.01 7.54 -2.20
N VAL A 72 1.89 7.04 -1.70
CA VAL A 72 1.30 5.78 -2.13
C VAL A 72 0.57 5.96 -3.45
N VAL A 73 0.60 4.93 -4.31
CA VAL A 73 -0.30 4.81 -5.46
C VAL A 73 -1.40 3.82 -5.09
N VAL A 74 -2.64 4.26 -5.16
CA VAL A 74 -3.80 3.56 -4.60
C VAL A 74 -4.69 3.04 -5.70
N ASP A 75 -4.89 1.72 -5.72
CA ASP A 75 -5.97 1.11 -6.47
C ASP A 75 -7.24 1.13 -5.59
N PRO A 76 -8.28 1.90 -5.97
CA PRO A 76 -9.47 2.05 -5.15
C PRO A 76 -10.21 0.72 -4.91
N TRP A 77 -10.27 -0.13 -5.92
CA TRP A 77 -10.94 -1.42 -5.82
C TRP A 77 -10.19 -2.40 -4.93
N ALA A 78 -8.86 -2.42 -5.05
CA ALA A 78 -8.02 -3.22 -4.18
C ALA A 78 -8.14 -2.76 -2.71
N LEU A 79 -8.20 -1.45 -2.47
CA LEU A 79 -8.38 -0.89 -1.14
C LEU A 79 -9.73 -1.27 -0.53
N LEU A 80 -10.82 -1.12 -1.29
CA LEU A 80 -12.17 -1.46 -0.82
C LEU A 80 -12.27 -2.95 -0.48
N ASN A 81 -11.78 -3.82 -1.37
CA ASN A 81 -11.74 -5.26 -1.12
C ASN A 81 -10.91 -5.64 0.12
N GLU A 82 -9.82 -4.94 0.37
CA GLU A 82 -8.98 -5.17 1.54
C GLU A 82 -9.69 -4.72 2.82
N ILE A 83 -10.36 -3.57 2.80
CA ILE A 83 -11.19 -3.07 3.90
C ILE A 83 -12.30 -4.09 4.25
N GLU A 84 -13.02 -4.59 3.25
CA GLU A 84 -14.07 -5.57 3.43
C GLU A 84 -13.55 -6.84 4.11
N LYS A 85 -12.48 -7.44 3.58
CA LYS A 85 -11.85 -8.64 4.14
C LYS A 85 -11.40 -8.48 5.59
N ILE A 86 -10.84 -7.33 5.92
CA ILE A 86 -10.38 -7.06 7.28
C ILE A 86 -11.56 -6.81 8.22
N SER A 87 -12.63 -6.18 7.71
CA SER A 87 -13.87 -5.98 8.46
C SER A 87 -14.56 -7.31 8.77
N GLU A 88 -14.60 -8.26 7.84
CA GLU A 88 -15.11 -9.62 8.04
C GLU A 88 -14.34 -10.39 9.13
N GLN A 89 -13.06 -10.06 9.33
CA GLN A 89 -12.24 -10.63 10.40
C GLN A 89 -12.47 -9.96 11.77
N GLY A 90 -13.40 -9.01 11.85
CA GLY A 90 -13.83 -8.36 13.10
C GLY A 90 -13.13 -7.05 13.42
N ILE A 91 -12.34 -6.48 12.48
CA ILE A 91 -11.70 -5.17 12.65
C ILE A 91 -12.64 -4.08 12.12
N SER A 92 -13.09 -3.19 12.98
CA SER A 92 -13.91 -2.04 12.58
C SER A 92 -13.05 -0.94 11.99
N ILE A 93 -13.24 -0.67 10.70
CA ILE A 93 -12.55 0.40 9.98
C ILE A 93 -13.51 1.59 9.84
N SER A 94 -13.13 2.72 10.42
CA SER A 94 -13.91 3.96 10.40
C SER A 94 -13.04 5.13 9.89
N PRO A 95 -13.65 6.25 9.46
CA PRO A 95 -12.92 7.44 9.04
C PRO A 95 -11.95 8.01 10.10
N ASN A 96 -12.19 7.71 11.36
CA ASN A 96 -11.30 8.12 12.46
C ASN A 96 -10.09 7.19 12.63
N LYS A 97 -10.14 5.98 12.07
CA LYS A 97 -9.08 4.98 12.16
C LYS A 97 -8.27 4.85 10.87
N LEU A 98 -8.87 5.11 9.72
CA LEU A 98 -8.20 5.08 8.42
C LEU A 98 -8.35 6.42 7.71
N VAL A 99 -7.22 7.04 7.42
CA VAL A 99 -7.13 8.30 6.69
C VAL A 99 -6.37 8.07 5.38
N LEU A 100 -6.91 8.56 4.29
CA LEU A 100 -6.28 8.57 2.98
C LEU A 100 -5.92 10.01 2.60
N ALA A 101 -4.69 10.24 2.17
CA ALA A 101 -4.28 11.54 1.65
C ALA A 101 -5.10 11.89 0.39
N ASP A 102 -5.66 13.08 0.35
CA ASP A 102 -6.50 13.60 -0.75
C ASP A 102 -5.75 13.73 -2.07
N ASN A 103 -4.43 13.88 -2.01
CA ASN A 103 -3.53 13.96 -3.15
C ASN A 103 -2.77 12.65 -3.45
N ALA A 104 -3.22 11.52 -2.92
CA ALA A 104 -2.70 10.21 -3.29
C ALA A 104 -3.05 9.91 -4.76
N SER A 105 -2.07 9.41 -5.52
CA SER A 105 -2.30 9.07 -6.93
C SER A 105 -3.09 7.77 -7.05
N LEU A 106 -4.06 7.74 -7.96
CA LEU A 106 -4.86 6.56 -8.20
C LEU A 106 -4.22 5.66 -9.27
N ILE A 107 -4.36 4.36 -9.06
CA ILE A 107 -4.10 3.37 -10.11
C ILE A 107 -5.43 3.16 -10.84
N LEU A 108 -5.42 3.44 -12.13
CA LEU A 108 -6.53 3.24 -13.04
C LEU A 108 -6.30 1.98 -13.89
N ASP A 109 -7.35 1.44 -14.49
CA ASP A 109 -7.26 0.27 -15.39
C ASP A 109 -6.24 0.47 -16.52
N ILE A 110 -6.08 1.71 -16.99
CA ILE A 110 -5.10 2.04 -18.03
C ILE A 110 -3.68 1.74 -17.56
N HIS A 111 -3.34 2.02 -16.30
CA HIS A 111 -2.01 1.73 -15.75
C HIS A 111 -1.72 0.24 -15.74
N GLN A 112 -2.71 -0.59 -15.38
CA GLN A 112 -2.57 -2.05 -15.41
C GLN A 112 -2.39 -2.56 -16.84
N LYS A 113 -3.18 -2.05 -17.79
CA LYS A 113 -3.05 -2.39 -19.22
C LYS A 113 -1.69 -2.01 -19.80
N ILE A 114 -1.17 -0.83 -19.44
CA ILE A 114 0.17 -0.38 -19.85
C ILE A 114 1.25 -1.29 -19.27
N ASP A 115 1.17 -1.62 -17.98
CA ASP A 115 2.13 -2.50 -17.31
C ASP A 115 2.20 -3.87 -18.00
N LEU A 116 1.05 -4.51 -18.22
CA LEU A 116 0.95 -5.79 -18.92
C LEU A 116 1.44 -5.71 -20.39
N ALA A 117 1.10 -4.64 -21.10
CA ALA A 117 1.53 -4.45 -22.50
C ALA A 117 3.06 -4.28 -22.58
N ARG A 118 3.65 -3.53 -21.67
CA ARG A 118 5.12 -3.34 -21.57
C ARG A 118 5.83 -4.65 -21.28
N GLU A 119 5.34 -5.44 -20.32
CA GLU A 119 5.90 -6.75 -20.01
C GLU A 119 5.79 -7.71 -21.19
N LYS A 120 4.65 -7.71 -21.90
CA LYS A 120 4.47 -8.52 -23.11
C LYS A 120 5.46 -8.13 -24.22
N LYS A 121 5.67 -6.81 -24.44
CA LYS A 121 6.60 -6.30 -25.46
C LYS A 121 8.05 -6.68 -25.17
N ARG A 122 8.45 -6.78 -23.90
CA ARG A 122 9.82 -7.16 -23.50
C ARG A 122 10.16 -8.62 -23.78
N GLY A 123 9.20 -9.50 -23.98
CA GLY A 123 9.41 -10.90 -24.32
C GLY A 123 10.32 -11.62 -23.32
N LYS A 124 11.52 -12.03 -23.76
CA LYS A 124 12.51 -12.71 -22.91
C LYS A 124 13.16 -11.81 -21.85
N ASN A 125 13.09 -10.48 -22.03
CA ASN A 125 13.68 -9.49 -21.14
C ASN A 125 12.65 -8.91 -20.16
N LYS A 126 11.65 -9.68 -19.78
CA LYS A 126 10.64 -9.29 -18.78
C LYS A 126 11.30 -8.92 -17.45
N ILE A 127 10.80 -7.87 -16.82
CA ILE A 127 11.20 -7.47 -15.47
C ILE A 127 10.54 -8.40 -14.43
N GLY A 128 9.37 -8.97 -14.76
CA GLY A 128 8.56 -9.75 -13.84
C GLY A 128 7.73 -8.85 -12.93
N THR A 129 7.13 -7.79 -13.49
CA THR A 129 6.22 -6.92 -12.74
C THR A 129 5.00 -7.71 -12.26
N THR A 130 4.33 -7.19 -11.23
CA THR A 130 3.08 -7.81 -10.75
C THR A 130 1.89 -7.56 -11.66
N GLY A 131 2.04 -6.78 -12.74
CA GLY A 131 0.96 -6.41 -13.65
C GLY A 131 -0.12 -5.51 -13.03
N ARG A 132 0.15 -4.92 -11.87
CA ARG A 132 -0.82 -4.12 -11.10
C ARG A 132 -0.78 -2.63 -11.42
N GLY A 133 0.00 -2.22 -12.40
CA GLY A 133 0.07 -0.83 -12.86
C GLY A 133 0.82 0.13 -11.92
N ILE A 134 1.60 -0.38 -10.97
CA ILE A 134 2.32 0.44 -9.99
C ILE A 134 3.32 1.36 -10.69
N GLY A 135 4.16 0.80 -11.58
CA GLY A 135 5.17 1.57 -12.32
C GLY A 135 4.55 2.70 -13.15
N PRO A 136 3.62 2.41 -14.06
CA PRO A 136 2.93 3.44 -14.84
C PRO A 136 2.25 4.52 -13.98
N ALA A 137 1.60 4.14 -12.87
CA ALA A 137 0.98 5.12 -11.97
C ALA A 137 2.02 6.05 -11.31
N TYR A 138 3.20 5.54 -10.96
CA TYR A 138 4.30 6.37 -10.47
C TYR A 138 4.89 7.26 -11.56
N GLU A 139 5.00 6.78 -12.80
CA GLU A 139 5.43 7.60 -13.94
C GLU A 139 4.51 8.81 -14.10
N ASP A 140 3.20 8.59 -14.14
CA ASP A 140 2.21 9.65 -14.28
C ASP A 140 2.24 10.63 -13.09
N LYS A 141 2.43 10.11 -11.87
CA LYS A 141 2.60 10.92 -10.68
C LYS A 141 3.80 11.86 -10.79
N VAL A 142 4.95 11.35 -11.21
CA VAL A 142 6.19 12.13 -11.36
C VAL A 142 6.08 13.10 -12.54
N ALA A 143 5.46 12.68 -13.63
CA ALA A 143 5.15 13.52 -14.78
C ALA A 143 4.07 14.58 -14.50
N ARG A 144 3.44 14.52 -13.31
CA ARG A 144 2.36 15.43 -12.88
C ARG A 144 1.16 15.40 -13.82
N LEU A 145 0.90 14.26 -14.43
CA LEU A 145 -0.31 14.05 -15.22
C LEU A 145 -1.53 14.01 -14.28
N SER A 146 -2.57 14.73 -14.66
CA SER A 146 -3.86 14.69 -13.98
C SER A 146 -4.92 14.12 -14.92
N LEU A 147 -6.08 13.74 -14.37
CA LEU A 147 -7.22 13.29 -15.16
C LEU A 147 -7.66 14.30 -16.22
N ILE A 148 -7.33 15.59 -16.05
CA ILE A 148 -7.61 16.63 -17.03
C ILE A 148 -6.75 16.44 -18.31
N HIS A 149 -5.57 15.84 -18.19
CA HIS A 149 -4.66 15.59 -19.31
C HIS A 149 -4.89 14.23 -20.00
N ILE A 150 -5.72 13.41 -19.44
CA ILE A 150 -6.13 12.11 -19.97
C ILE A 150 -7.46 12.24 -20.72
#